data_6d2d86c2e57c53efbdb061814ba5c613
#
_entry.id   6d2d86c2e57c53efbdb061814ba5c613
#
_cell.length_a   1.000
_cell.length_b   1.000
_cell.length_c   1.000
_cell.angle_alpha   90.00
_cell.angle_beta   90.00
_cell.angle_gamma   90.00
#
_symmetry.space_group_name_H-M   'P 1'
#
loop_
_entity.id
_entity.type
_entity.pdbx_description
1 polymer ?
#
loop_
_entity_poly.entity_id
_entity_poly.type
_entity_poly.pdbx_seq_one_letter_code
_entity_poly.pdbx_strand_id
1 'polypeptide(L)'
;MNLIQEYFFRIDEPERSTLLFLRKKILESDTENITETLSFGLPFFKFKKKMLCYFYYSKKHKKHYISFYHGDRLDYPELLSEGRKKFKILLIDIDVDLPLEFILRIINEIKQYIRT
;
A
#
# COMPACT_ATOMS: atom_id res chain seq x y z
N MET A 1 -11.88 9.28 16.93
CA MET A 1 -11.38 8.81 15.62
C MET A 1 -10.07 9.49 15.33
N ASN A 2 -9.03 8.74 15.01
CA ASN A 2 -7.74 9.33 14.68
C ASN A 2 -7.67 9.73 13.19
N LEU A 3 -6.60 10.43 12.82
CA LEU A 3 -6.48 10.98 11.46
C LEU A 3 -6.36 9.88 10.39
N ILE A 4 -5.78 8.73 10.74
CA ILE A 4 -5.68 7.60 9.79
C ILE A 4 -7.09 7.05 9.52
N GLN A 5 -7.89 6.86 10.56
CA GLN A 5 -9.27 6.41 10.41
C GLN A 5 -10.09 7.40 9.58
N GLU A 6 -9.88 8.70 9.79
CA GLU A 6 -10.57 9.73 9.00
C GLU A 6 -10.24 9.62 7.52
N TYR A 7 -9.00 9.30 7.17
CA TYR A 7 -8.63 9.09 5.76
C TYR A 7 -9.54 8.04 5.12
N PHE A 8 -9.70 6.88 5.78
CA PHE A 8 -10.52 5.80 5.23
C PHE A 8 -12.01 6.15 5.21
N PHE A 9 -12.49 6.87 6.21
CA PHE A 9 -13.91 7.22 6.27
C PHE A 9 -14.34 8.20 5.19
N ARG A 10 -13.40 8.92 4.58
CA ARG A 10 -13.69 9.82 3.45
C ARG A 10 -13.82 9.07 2.13
N ILE A 11 -13.48 7.80 2.10
CA ILE A 11 -13.54 6.97 0.89
C ILE A 11 -14.92 6.31 0.83
N ASP A 12 -15.56 6.37 -0.34
CA ASP A 12 -16.86 5.77 -0.52
C ASP A 12 -16.76 4.24 -0.63
N GLU A 13 -17.86 3.55 -0.33
CA GLU A 13 -17.95 2.11 -0.56
C GLU A 13 -18.18 1.85 -2.05
N PRO A 14 -17.68 0.70 -2.56
CA PRO A 14 -17.07 -0.42 -1.84
C PRO A 14 -15.56 -0.29 -1.61
N GLU A 15 -14.94 0.76 -2.11
CA GLU A 15 -13.49 0.94 -2.01
C GLU A 15 -13.03 1.01 -0.56
N ARG A 16 -13.78 1.68 0.30
CA ARG A 16 -13.41 1.81 1.70
C ARG A 16 -13.24 0.45 2.38
N SER A 17 -14.20 -0.44 2.23
CA SER A 17 -14.12 -1.77 2.84
C SER A 17 -12.96 -2.58 2.30
N THR A 18 -12.69 -2.49 1.01
CA THR A 18 -11.57 -3.18 0.38
C THR A 18 -10.23 -2.70 0.94
N LEU A 19 -10.07 -1.38 1.06
CA LEU A 19 -8.82 -0.81 1.58
C LEU A 19 -8.65 -1.06 3.07
N LEU A 20 -9.74 -1.02 3.85
CA LEU A 20 -9.67 -1.36 5.27
C LEU A 20 -9.29 -2.82 5.48
N PHE A 21 -9.79 -3.72 4.63
CA PHE A 21 -9.41 -5.13 4.67
C PHE A 21 -7.91 -5.28 4.34
N LEU A 22 -7.43 -4.62 3.30
CA LEU A 22 -6.03 -4.68 2.92
C LEU A 22 -5.13 -4.12 4.03
N ARG A 23 -5.52 -2.98 4.63
CA ARG A 23 -4.83 -2.39 5.77
C ARG A 23 -4.66 -3.41 6.89
N LYS A 24 -5.76 -4.06 7.27
CA LYS A 24 -5.77 -5.06 8.32
C LYS A 24 -4.80 -6.20 8.00
N LYS A 25 -4.84 -6.71 6.78
CA LYS A 25 -3.99 -7.84 6.37
C LYS A 25 -2.51 -7.48 6.34
N ILE A 26 -2.18 -6.27 5.92
CA ILE A 26 -0.79 -5.80 5.95
C ILE A 26 -0.28 -5.73 7.40
N LEU A 27 -1.06 -5.14 8.29
CA LEU A 27 -0.66 -5.01 9.71
C LEU A 27 -0.57 -6.38 10.38
N GLU A 28 -1.49 -7.30 10.07
CA GLU A 28 -1.48 -8.66 10.64
C GLU A 28 -0.32 -9.51 10.12
N SER A 29 0.21 -9.20 8.95
CA SER A 29 1.26 -10.01 8.34
C SER A 29 2.56 -9.98 9.13
N ASP A 30 2.80 -8.93 9.92
CA ASP A 30 3.99 -8.82 10.77
C ASP A 30 3.70 -7.80 11.88
N THR A 31 3.01 -8.25 12.91
CA THR A 31 2.52 -7.37 13.99
C THR A 31 3.64 -6.71 14.79
N GLU A 32 4.83 -7.29 14.80
CA GLU A 32 5.96 -6.76 15.57
C GLU A 32 6.71 -5.66 14.81
N ASN A 33 6.81 -5.78 13.50
CA ASN A 33 7.71 -4.95 12.71
C ASN A 33 7.02 -3.99 11.77
N ILE A 34 5.76 -4.26 11.39
CA ILE A 34 4.99 -3.36 10.52
C ILE A 34 4.10 -2.46 11.37
N THR A 35 4.27 -1.17 11.20
CA THR A 35 3.47 -0.15 11.87
C THR A 35 2.90 0.80 10.83
N GLU A 36 1.84 1.53 11.18
CA GLU A 36 1.28 2.54 10.30
C GLU A 36 1.44 3.93 10.91
N THR A 37 1.53 4.93 10.03
CA THR A 37 1.61 6.32 10.42
C THR A 37 0.93 7.17 9.35
N LEU A 38 0.57 8.40 9.71
CA LEU A 38 0.08 9.36 8.76
C LEU A 38 1.26 10.21 8.29
N SER A 39 1.48 10.26 6.98
CA SER A 39 2.56 11.05 6.39
C SER A 39 2.03 11.71 5.12
N PHE A 40 2.22 13.00 4.99
CA PHE A 40 1.65 13.78 3.88
C PHE A 40 0.14 13.62 3.74
N GLY A 41 -0.56 13.39 4.86
CA GLY A 41 -2.00 13.15 4.87
C GLY A 41 -2.41 11.76 4.38
N LEU A 42 -1.48 10.82 4.22
CA LEU A 42 -1.71 9.50 3.67
C LEU A 42 -1.35 8.40 4.67
N PRO A 43 -2.03 7.24 4.61
CA PRO A 43 -1.66 6.10 5.46
C PRO A 43 -0.41 5.42 4.91
N PHE A 44 0.68 5.52 5.66
CA PHE A 44 1.96 4.88 5.34
C PHE A 44 2.19 3.69 6.25
N PHE A 45 2.77 2.64 5.68
CA PHE A 45 3.21 1.46 6.42
C PHE A 45 4.73 1.44 6.44
N LYS A 46 5.30 1.15 7.60
CA LYS A 46 6.74 1.08 7.82
C LYS A 46 7.14 -0.29 8.34
N PHE A 47 8.28 -0.76 7.89
CA PHE A 47 8.91 -1.99 8.40
C PHE A 47 10.14 -1.59 9.22
N LYS A 48 10.12 -1.88 10.52
CA LYS A 48 11.19 -1.49 11.44
C LYS A 48 11.55 0.00 11.29
N LYS A 49 10.51 0.83 11.25
CA LYS A 49 10.61 2.30 11.14
C LYS A 49 11.06 2.80 9.77
N LYS A 50 11.25 1.92 8.78
CA LYS A 50 11.61 2.30 7.41
C LYS A 50 10.42 2.21 6.49
N MET A 51 10.36 3.08 5.48
CA MET A 51 9.23 3.12 4.55
C MET A 51 9.05 1.80 3.83
N LEU A 52 7.81 1.35 3.73
CA LEU A 52 7.45 0.09 3.07
C LEU A 52 6.48 0.34 1.91
N CYS A 53 5.33 0.91 2.20
CA CYS A 53 4.30 1.19 1.20
C CYS A 53 3.30 2.21 1.75
N TYR A 54 2.46 2.75 0.89
CA TYR A 54 1.38 3.66 1.29
C TYR A 54 0.20 3.55 0.34
N PHE A 55 -0.94 4.08 0.76
CA PHE A 55 -2.15 4.15 -0.06
C PHE A 55 -2.39 5.57 -0.55
N TYR A 56 -2.86 5.68 -1.80
CA TYR A 56 -3.35 6.95 -2.32
C TYR A 56 -4.33 6.68 -3.47
N TYR A 57 -4.79 7.76 -4.08
CA TYR A 57 -5.77 7.73 -5.17
C TYR A 57 -5.15 8.26 -6.47
N SER A 58 -5.38 7.56 -7.57
CA SER A 58 -4.95 8.01 -8.90
C SER A 58 -6.10 8.71 -9.61
N LYS A 59 -5.96 10.01 -9.85
CA LYS A 59 -6.95 10.77 -10.61
C LYS A 59 -6.97 10.35 -12.08
N LYS A 60 -5.80 9.96 -12.61
CA LYS A 60 -5.64 9.49 -13.99
C LYS A 60 -6.43 8.20 -14.22
N HIS A 61 -6.28 7.24 -13.34
CA HIS A 61 -6.91 5.92 -13.46
C HIS A 61 -8.27 5.84 -12.75
N LYS A 62 -8.60 6.84 -11.93
CA LYS A 62 -9.81 6.87 -11.09
C LYS A 62 -9.92 5.63 -10.21
N LYS A 63 -8.78 5.24 -9.63
CA LYS A 63 -8.67 4.09 -8.73
C LYS A 63 -7.73 4.40 -7.58
N HIS A 64 -8.01 3.80 -6.45
CA HIS A 64 -7.05 3.78 -5.35
C HIS A 64 -5.90 2.84 -5.69
N TYR A 65 -4.75 3.04 -5.05
CA TYR A 65 -3.59 2.19 -5.28
C TYR A 65 -2.77 2.01 -4.02
N ILE A 66 -1.97 0.95 -4.01
CA ILE A 66 -0.90 0.77 -3.05
C ILE A 66 0.41 1.07 -3.78
N SER A 67 1.25 1.91 -3.15
CA SER A 67 2.54 2.30 -3.69
C SER A 67 3.64 1.64 -2.89
N PHE A 68 4.50 0.87 -3.57
CA PHE A 68 5.56 0.10 -2.92
C PHE A 68 6.89 0.82 -3.03
N TYR A 69 7.59 0.98 -1.90
CA TYR A 69 8.95 1.51 -1.89
C TYR A 69 9.90 0.46 -2.48
N HIS A 70 11.07 0.90 -2.97
CA HIS A 70 11.99 0.08 -3.73
C HIS A 70 11.38 -0.48 -5.02
N GLY A 71 10.43 0.27 -5.59
CA GLY A 71 9.77 -0.12 -6.84
C GLY A 71 10.75 -0.35 -7.98
N ASP A 72 11.88 0.35 -7.97
CA ASP A 72 12.94 0.19 -8.96
C ASP A 72 13.56 -1.22 -8.94
N ARG A 73 13.37 -1.97 -7.86
CA ARG A 73 13.85 -3.35 -7.73
C ARG A 73 12.77 -4.40 -7.96
N LEU A 74 11.53 -3.96 -8.20
CA LEU A 74 10.39 -4.87 -8.36
C LEU A 74 10.13 -5.05 -9.85
N ASP A 75 10.30 -6.28 -10.35
CA ASP A 75 10.12 -6.59 -11.77
C ASP A 75 8.83 -7.40 -11.97
N TYR A 76 7.70 -6.70 -11.90
CA TYR A 76 6.37 -7.28 -12.07
C TYR A 76 5.59 -6.44 -13.08
N PRO A 77 5.06 -7.05 -14.15
CA PRO A 77 4.32 -6.28 -15.18
C PRO A 77 3.03 -5.65 -14.62
N GLU A 78 2.49 -6.18 -13.52
CA GLU A 78 1.29 -5.63 -12.89
C GLU A 78 1.54 -4.27 -12.21
N LEU A 79 2.80 -3.93 -11.95
CA LEU A 79 3.15 -2.68 -11.25
C LEU A 79 3.48 -1.60 -12.26
N LEU A 80 3.04 -0.37 -11.96
CA LEU A 80 3.25 0.79 -12.82
C LEU A 80 4.25 1.75 -12.18
N SER A 81 5.24 2.19 -12.94
CA SER A 81 6.19 3.21 -12.46
C SER A 81 5.68 4.62 -12.69
N GLU A 82 5.15 4.90 -13.87
CA GLU A 82 4.61 6.22 -14.25
C GLU A 82 5.53 7.38 -13.87
N GLY A 83 6.81 7.22 -14.18
CA GLY A 83 7.80 8.25 -13.90
C GLY A 83 8.36 8.27 -12.49
N ARG A 84 7.87 7.41 -11.61
CA ARG A 84 8.39 7.30 -10.24
C ARG A 84 9.72 6.56 -10.25
N LYS A 85 10.70 7.07 -9.49
CA LYS A 85 12.04 6.48 -9.48
C LYS A 85 12.20 5.38 -8.44
N LYS A 86 11.56 5.54 -7.27
CA LYS A 86 11.73 4.62 -6.13
C LYS A 86 10.45 3.89 -5.77
N PHE A 87 9.35 4.16 -6.46
CA PHE A 87 8.06 3.57 -6.17
C PHE A 87 7.47 2.94 -7.42
N LYS A 88 6.69 1.88 -7.23
CA LYS A 88 5.77 1.36 -8.23
C LYS A 88 4.41 1.15 -7.59
N ILE A 89 3.36 1.38 -8.35
CA ILE A 89 2.00 1.31 -7.83
C ILE A 89 1.27 0.10 -8.39
N LEU A 90 0.38 -0.45 -7.56
CA LEU A 90 -0.61 -1.45 -7.97
C LEU A 90 -1.97 -0.82 -7.82
N LEU A 91 -2.69 -0.67 -8.93
CA LEU A 91 -4.06 -0.15 -8.91
C LEU A 91 -4.98 -1.19 -8.27
N ILE A 92 -5.87 -0.72 -7.38
CA ILE A 92 -6.85 -1.59 -6.72
C ILE A 92 -8.14 -1.52 -7.52
N ASP A 93 -8.49 -2.64 -8.16
CA ASP A 93 -9.70 -2.75 -8.98
C ASP A 93 -10.76 -3.49 -8.16
N ILE A 94 -11.86 -2.78 -7.83
CA ILE A 94 -12.93 -3.35 -7.01
C ILE A 94 -13.79 -4.36 -7.77
N ASP A 95 -13.66 -4.42 -9.09
CA ASP A 95 -14.44 -5.34 -9.93
C ASP A 95 -13.78 -6.72 -10.03
N VAL A 96 -12.60 -6.90 -9.47
CA VAL A 96 -11.90 -8.19 -9.43
C VAL A 96 -11.47 -8.48 -8.00
N ASP A 97 -11.16 -9.75 -7.73
CA ASP A 97 -10.67 -10.15 -6.40
C ASP A 97 -9.39 -9.42 -6.06
N LEU A 98 -9.30 -8.96 -4.80
CA LEU A 98 -8.09 -8.31 -4.31
C LEU A 98 -6.93 -9.31 -4.34
N PRO A 99 -5.82 -8.99 -5.04
CA PRO A 99 -4.68 -9.92 -5.15
C PRO A 99 -3.83 -9.89 -3.89
N LEU A 100 -4.41 -10.34 -2.77
CA LEU A 100 -3.79 -10.22 -1.45
C LEU A 100 -2.46 -10.98 -1.35
N GLU A 101 -2.42 -12.21 -1.86
CA GLU A 101 -1.19 -13.02 -1.80
C GLU A 101 -0.06 -12.37 -2.58
N PHE A 102 -0.38 -11.78 -3.73
CA PHE A 102 0.59 -11.06 -4.55
C PHE A 102 1.12 -9.83 -3.81
N ILE A 103 0.22 -9.05 -3.20
CA ILE A 103 0.58 -7.85 -2.43
C ILE A 103 1.51 -8.22 -1.27
N LEU A 104 1.16 -9.25 -0.51
CA LEU A 104 1.98 -9.70 0.63
C LEU A 104 3.32 -10.27 0.19
N ARG A 105 3.37 -10.91 -0.98
CA ARG A 105 4.63 -11.39 -1.56
C ARG A 105 5.56 -10.24 -1.90
N ILE A 106 5.02 -9.18 -2.50
CA ILE A 106 5.80 -7.97 -2.81
C ILE A 106 6.32 -7.33 -1.54
N ILE A 107 5.47 -7.21 -0.51
CA ILE A 107 5.87 -6.64 0.78
C ILE A 107 7.04 -7.45 1.37
N ASN A 108 6.96 -8.77 1.33
CA ASN A 108 8.04 -9.62 1.83
C ASN A 108 9.32 -9.47 1.03
N GLU A 109 9.21 -9.28 -0.28
CA GLU A 109 10.38 -9.03 -1.11
C GLU A 109 11.03 -7.68 -0.74
N ILE A 110 10.25 -6.63 -0.57
CA ILE A 110 10.76 -5.31 -0.20
C ILE A 110 11.52 -5.36 1.11
N LYS A 111 11.04 -6.14 2.07
CA LYS A 111 11.71 -6.27 3.38
C LYS A 111 13.18 -6.67 3.23
N GLN A 112 13.49 -7.45 2.19
CA GLN A 112 14.87 -7.90 1.95
C GLN A 112 15.78 -6.76 1.49
N TYR A 113 15.21 -5.70 0.96
CA TYR A 113 15.97 -4.53 0.49
C TYR A 113 16.06 -3.44 1.57
N ILE A 114 15.29 -3.55 2.63
CA ILE A 114 15.30 -2.57 3.72
C ILE A 114 16.43 -2.90 4.69
N ARG A 115 17.31 -1.92 4.87
CA ARG A 115 18.41 -2.05 5.83
C ARG A 115 17.98 -1.54 7.19
N THR A 116 18.13 -2.38 8.19
CA THR A 116 17.72 -2.07 9.56
C THR A 116 18.89 -2.06 10.56
#